data_283128047fe151f877e5772b45560e10
#
_entry.id   283128047fe151f877e5772b45560e10
#
_cell.length_a   1.000
_cell.length_b   1.000
_cell.length_c   1.000
_cell.angle_alpha   90.00
_cell.angle_beta   90.00
_cell.angle_gamma   90.00
#
_symmetry.space_group_name_H-M   'P 1'
#
loop_
_entity.id
_entity.type
_entity.pdbx_description
1 polymer ?
#
loop_
_entity_poly.entity_id
_entity_poly.type
_entity_poly.pdbx_seq_one_letter_code
_entity_poly.pdbx_strand_id
1 'polypeptide(L)'
;NWMGIFNHVSWEGFSPWDLIMPLFLFMSGISMPFALSRYKSMPDKRPLLRRLGKRILLLWIFGMICQGNLLGLNPDKIYLYSNTLQAIAAGYLITALLFLFTRRRTQLITAVLLLLIYWAAMQFIQVDGYGGGNYTPQGNLAEWIDKVVLGRFRDTAQLVDGKVVVAEWYHYTWILSSLNFGVTVLTGLFAGYIAKDKIEEKRKLKLYFGIGATMVTIGWLWNFQMPVIKTIWTSSMVLVSSGYCFLLMGLFYY
;
A
#
# COMPACT_ATOMS: atom_id res chain seq x y z
N ASN A 1 -3.56 -30.65 -1.47
CA ASN A 1 -4.84 -29.95 -1.32
C ASN A 1 -4.83 -28.72 -2.22
N TRP A 2 -5.50 -28.77 -3.35
CA TRP A 2 -5.59 -27.68 -4.35
C TRP A 2 -6.11 -26.36 -3.79
N MET A 3 -6.93 -26.44 -2.73
CA MET A 3 -7.54 -25.26 -2.12
C MET A 3 -6.57 -24.41 -1.26
N GLY A 4 -5.40 -24.92 -0.91
CA GLY A 4 -4.41 -24.15 -0.14
C GLY A 4 -3.83 -22.95 -0.88
N ILE A 5 -3.83 -22.98 -2.23
CA ILE A 5 -3.32 -21.90 -3.08
C ILE A 5 -4.23 -20.65 -3.02
N PHE A 6 -5.52 -20.85 -2.71
CA PHE A 6 -6.53 -19.78 -2.63
C PHE A 6 -6.76 -19.24 -1.22
N ASN A 7 -5.93 -19.63 -0.25
CA ASN A 7 -6.00 -19.10 1.09
C ASN A 7 -4.96 -18.01 1.29
N HIS A 8 -5.29 -17.01 2.10
CA HIS A 8 -4.29 -16.08 2.61
C HIS A 8 -3.27 -16.82 3.46
N VAL A 9 -2.01 -16.39 3.36
CA VAL A 9 -0.98 -16.84 4.30
C VAL A 9 -1.35 -16.33 5.70
N SER A 10 -1.15 -17.16 6.72
CA SER A 10 -1.53 -16.82 8.09
C SER A 10 -0.79 -15.58 8.62
N TRP A 11 0.49 -15.44 8.34
CA TRP A 11 1.29 -14.26 8.73
C TRP A 11 2.44 -14.01 7.76
N GLU A 12 3.49 -14.81 7.77
CA GLU A 12 4.66 -14.66 6.91
C GLU A 12 4.52 -15.44 5.60
N GLY A 13 4.97 -14.84 4.51
CA GLY A 13 4.92 -15.45 3.18
C GLY A 13 4.02 -14.71 2.21
N PHE A 14 3.77 -15.34 1.06
CA PHE A 14 3.00 -14.78 -0.04
C PHE A 14 2.27 -15.88 -0.80
N SER A 15 0.97 -15.73 -0.95
CA SER A 15 0.12 -16.57 -1.80
C SER A 15 -0.41 -15.76 -2.99
N PRO A 16 -0.83 -16.42 -4.09
CA PRO A 16 -1.49 -15.71 -5.19
C PRO A 16 -2.70 -14.88 -4.76
N TRP A 17 -3.43 -15.34 -3.73
CA TRP A 17 -4.57 -14.62 -3.18
C TRP A 17 -4.19 -13.30 -2.50
N ASP A 18 -2.95 -13.21 -1.99
CA ASP A 18 -2.43 -12.00 -1.36
C ASP A 18 -2.09 -10.89 -2.36
N LEU A 19 -2.07 -11.19 -3.67
CA LEU A 19 -1.79 -10.22 -4.72
C LEU A 19 -2.97 -9.28 -5.03
N ILE A 20 -4.19 -9.64 -4.66
CA ILE A 20 -5.40 -8.89 -5.06
C ILE A 20 -5.32 -7.42 -4.62
N MET A 21 -5.09 -7.16 -3.35
CA MET A 21 -5.03 -5.79 -2.83
C MET A 21 -3.84 -5.00 -3.41
N PRO A 22 -2.59 -5.52 -3.46
CA PRO A 22 -1.49 -4.88 -4.17
C PRO A 22 -1.81 -4.55 -5.63
N LEU A 23 -2.50 -5.44 -6.34
CA LEU A 23 -2.87 -5.22 -7.73
C LEU A 23 -3.81 -4.01 -7.89
N PHE A 24 -4.80 -3.83 -7.01
CA PHE A 24 -5.66 -2.65 -7.02
C PHE A 24 -4.88 -1.35 -6.79
N LEU A 25 -3.95 -1.34 -5.83
CA LEU A 25 -3.08 -0.19 -5.60
C LEU A 25 -2.20 0.09 -6.83
N PHE A 26 -1.55 -0.92 -7.37
CA PHE A 26 -0.71 -0.84 -8.56
C PHE A 26 -1.48 -0.30 -9.77
N MET A 27 -2.67 -0.83 -10.06
CA MET A 27 -3.51 -0.37 -11.17
C MET A 27 -3.97 1.07 -10.99
N SER A 28 -4.22 1.51 -9.76
CA SER A 28 -4.52 2.92 -9.50
C SER A 28 -3.38 3.84 -9.92
N GLY A 29 -2.13 3.39 -9.75
CA GLY A 29 -0.91 4.07 -10.20
C GLY A 29 -0.76 4.08 -11.72
N ILE A 30 -0.98 2.93 -12.40
CA ILE A 30 -0.92 2.82 -13.88
C ILE A 30 -1.80 3.86 -14.57
N SER A 31 -2.95 4.14 -14.02
CA SER A 31 -3.92 5.08 -14.59
C SER A 31 -3.44 6.54 -14.59
N MET A 32 -2.54 6.92 -13.68
CA MET A 32 -2.16 8.33 -13.47
C MET A 32 -1.51 9.01 -14.68
N PRO A 33 -0.52 8.41 -15.39
CA PRO A 33 0.09 9.03 -16.56
C PRO A 33 -0.93 9.33 -17.67
N PHE A 34 -2.00 8.55 -17.75
CA PHE A 34 -3.05 8.74 -18.74
C PHE A 34 -4.05 9.81 -18.29
N ALA A 35 -4.51 9.73 -17.04
CA ALA A 35 -5.55 10.61 -16.52
C ALA A 35 -5.04 12.01 -16.13
N LEU A 36 -3.81 12.11 -15.62
CA LEU A 36 -3.32 13.34 -14.99
C LEU A 36 -2.27 14.10 -15.80
N SER A 37 -1.72 13.55 -16.88
CA SER A 37 -0.61 14.20 -17.61
C SER A 37 -0.94 15.59 -18.12
N ARG A 38 -2.16 15.80 -18.62
CA ARG A 38 -2.60 17.10 -19.12
C ARG A 38 -2.54 18.21 -18.08
N TYR A 39 -2.70 17.85 -16.81
CA TYR A 39 -2.69 18.81 -15.70
C TYR A 39 -1.27 19.11 -15.19
N LYS A 40 -0.29 18.28 -15.53
CA LYS A 40 1.10 18.50 -15.11
C LYS A 40 1.69 19.78 -15.70
N SER A 41 1.31 20.13 -16.93
CA SER A 41 1.75 21.32 -17.65
C SER A 41 0.90 22.55 -17.37
N MET A 42 -0.24 22.42 -16.71
CA MET A 42 -1.11 23.56 -16.40
C MET A 42 -0.48 24.44 -15.29
N PRO A 43 -0.49 25.79 -15.43
CA PRO A 43 0.00 26.69 -14.40
C PRO A 43 -0.87 26.64 -13.14
N ASP A 44 -2.19 26.59 -13.28
CA ASP A 44 -3.10 26.45 -12.15
C ASP A 44 -3.51 24.98 -11.95
N LYS A 45 -3.10 24.41 -10.82
CA LYS A 45 -3.40 23.04 -10.40
C LYS A 45 -4.59 22.93 -9.45
N ARG A 46 -5.19 24.06 -9.03
CA ARG A 46 -6.31 24.07 -8.06
C ARG A 46 -7.51 23.23 -8.49
N PRO A 47 -7.96 23.26 -9.77
CA PRO A 47 -9.09 22.44 -10.21
C PRO A 47 -8.79 20.94 -10.07
N LEU A 48 -7.54 20.55 -10.39
CA LEU A 48 -7.11 19.17 -10.25
C LEU A 48 -7.03 18.76 -8.78
N LEU A 49 -6.42 19.58 -7.92
CA LEU A 49 -6.31 19.28 -6.49
C LEU A 49 -7.70 19.13 -5.84
N ARG A 50 -8.68 19.96 -6.22
CA ARG A 50 -10.08 19.79 -5.79
C ARG A 50 -10.67 18.45 -6.25
N ARG A 51 -10.42 18.04 -7.50
CA ARG A 51 -10.87 16.76 -8.03
C ARG A 51 -10.21 15.57 -7.32
N LEU A 52 -8.91 15.66 -7.06
CA LEU A 52 -8.16 14.66 -6.29
C LEU A 52 -8.70 14.57 -4.85
N GLY A 53 -8.86 15.70 -4.17
CA GLY A 53 -9.42 15.77 -2.82
C GLY A 53 -10.82 15.14 -2.75
N LYS A 54 -11.69 15.46 -3.72
CA LYS A 54 -13.02 14.84 -3.81
C LYS A 54 -12.93 13.32 -3.99
N ARG A 55 -12.04 12.84 -4.87
CA ARG A 55 -11.85 11.39 -5.09
C ARG A 55 -11.36 10.69 -3.82
N ILE A 56 -10.36 11.27 -3.13
CA ILE A 56 -9.81 10.73 -1.90
C ILE A 56 -10.88 10.69 -0.80
N LEU A 57 -11.61 11.79 -0.64
CA LEU A 57 -12.69 11.88 0.34
C LEU A 57 -13.79 10.85 0.08
N LEU A 58 -14.21 10.69 -1.19
CA LEU A 58 -15.21 9.70 -1.54
C LEU A 58 -14.72 8.26 -1.29
N LEU A 59 -13.48 7.94 -1.65
CA LEU A 59 -12.90 6.63 -1.36
C LEU A 59 -12.83 6.37 0.16
N TRP A 60 -12.50 7.41 0.94
CA TRP A 60 -12.47 7.31 2.40
C TRP A 60 -13.85 7.05 2.99
N ILE A 61 -14.84 7.84 2.58
CA ILE A 61 -16.24 7.68 3.02
C ILE A 61 -16.79 6.31 2.62
N PHE A 62 -16.59 5.89 1.36
CA PHE A 62 -17.01 4.54 0.92
C PHE A 62 -16.29 3.44 1.71
N GLY A 63 -15.03 3.62 2.04
CA GLY A 63 -14.32 2.71 2.92
C GLY A 63 -14.98 2.61 4.31
N MET A 64 -15.33 3.74 4.90
CA MET A 64 -16.05 3.77 6.18
C MET A 64 -17.46 3.16 6.09
N ILE A 65 -18.13 3.28 4.94
CA ILE A 65 -19.42 2.63 4.71
C ILE A 65 -19.25 1.11 4.60
N CYS A 66 -18.25 0.64 3.84
CA CYS A 66 -18.09 -0.79 3.57
C CYS A 66 -17.63 -1.58 4.80
N GLN A 67 -16.71 -1.05 5.59
CA GLN A 67 -16.10 -1.76 6.73
C GLN A 67 -16.00 -0.92 8.00
N GLY A 68 -16.05 0.40 7.88
CA GLY A 68 -15.95 1.33 9.01
C GLY A 68 -17.24 1.49 9.81
N ASN A 69 -18.28 0.72 9.49
CA ASN A 69 -19.58 0.71 10.16
C ASN A 69 -20.27 2.09 10.24
N LEU A 70 -19.98 2.98 9.28
CA LEU A 70 -20.51 4.35 9.29
C LEU A 70 -22.05 4.41 9.26
N LEU A 71 -22.68 3.52 8.46
CA LEU A 71 -24.14 3.47 8.34
C LEU A 71 -24.84 2.85 9.57
N GLY A 72 -24.08 2.19 10.44
CA GLY A 72 -24.62 1.67 11.71
C GLY A 72 -24.97 2.76 12.71
N LEU A 73 -24.52 4.02 12.47
CA LEU A 73 -24.75 5.20 13.31
C LEU A 73 -24.46 4.97 14.80
N ASN A 74 -23.59 4.01 15.10
CA ASN A 74 -23.15 3.72 16.45
C ASN A 74 -21.77 4.36 16.69
N PRO A 75 -21.65 5.42 17.50
CA PRO A 75 -20.37 6.11 17.71
C PRO A 75 -19.27 5.23 18.27
N ASP A 76 -19.63 4.16 19.00
CA ASP A 76 -18.67 3.25 19.64
C ASP A 76 -18.11 2.20 18.68
N LYS A 77 -18.68 2.09 17.47
CA LYS A 77 -18.27 1.11 16.44
C LYS A 77 -17.93 1.77 15.12
N ILE A 78 -17.50 3.01 15.11
CA ILE A 78 -17.02 3.69 13.89
C ILE A 78 -15.52 3.47 13.77
N TYR A 79 -15.10 2.92 12.62
CA TYR A 79 -13.69 2.66 12.30
C TYR A 79 -13.23 3.63 11.21
N LEU A 80 -12.15 4.36 11.48
CA LEU A 80 -11.70 5.44 10.60
C LEU A 80 -10.82 4.97 9.46
N TYR A 81 -10.00 3.91 9.68
CA TYR A 81 -9.08 3.40 8.68
C TYR A 81 -9.00 1.88 8.80
N SER A 82 -9.65 1.17 7.90
CA SER A 82 -9.94 -0.27 8.07
C SER A 82 -9.93 -1.11 6.79
N ASN A 83 -9.78 -0.50 5.58
CA ASN A 83 -9.93 -1.28 4.36
C ASN A 83 -9.13 -0.80 3.14
N THR A 84 -9.20 -1.61 2.08
CA THR A 84 -8.50 -1.39 0.81
C THR A 84 -8.82 -0.07 0.13
N LEU A 85 -10.06 0.44 0.20
CA LEU A 85 -10.43 1.72 -0.45
C LEU A 85 -9.67 2.89 0.17
N GLN A 86 -9.49 2.87 1.47
CA GLN A 86 -8.73 3.88 2.21
C GLN A 86 -7.22 3.74 1.98
N ALA A 87 -6.71 2.50 1.89
CA ALA A 87 -5.32 2.25 1.50
C ALA A 87 -5.03 2.77 0.08
N ILE A 88 -5.96 2.55 -0.88
CA ILE A 88 -5.87 3.14 -2.22
C ILE A 88 -5.88 4.66 -2.13
N ALA A 89 -6.77 5.26 -1.32
CA ALA A 89 -6.85 6.70 -1.16
C ALA A 89 -5.54 7.30 -0.64
N ALA A 90 -4.95 6.69 0.41
CA ALA A 90 -3.67 7.11 1.00
C ALA A 90 -2.50 6.97 0.00
N GLY A 91 -2.34 5.80 -0.61
CA GLY A 91 -1.30 5.55 -1.61
C GLY A 91 -1.44 6.43 -2.85
N TYR A 92 -2.68 6.62 -3.32
CA TYR A 92 -2.98 7.50 -4.45
C TYR A 92 -2.65 8.97 -4.15
N LEU A 93 -2.95 9.46 -2.94
CA LEU A 93 -2.62 10.83 -2.52
C LEU A 93 -1.10 11.07 -2.59
N ILE A 94 -0.31 10.21 -1.95
CA ILE A 94 1.15 10.29 -1.94
C ILE A 94 1.69 10.32 -3.39
N THR A 95 1.25 9.37 -4.20
CA THR A 95 1.72 9.21 -5.58
C THR A 95 1.28 10.36 -6.48
N ALA A 96 0.03 10.85 -6.35
CA ALA A 96 -0.47 11.94 -7.16
C ALA A 96 0.27 13.26 -6.87
N LEU A 97 0.58 13.54 -5.61
CA LEU A 97 1.39 14.70 -5.24
C LEU A 97 2.80 14.60 -5.85
N LEU A 98 3.45 13.44 -5.71
CA LEU A 98 4.76 13.21 -6.34
C LEU A 98 4.70 13.33 -7.86
N PHE A 99 3.68 12.76 -8.50
CA PHE A 99 3.49 12.87 -9.95
C PHE A 99 3.38 14.31 -10.42
N LEU A 100 2.63 15.14 -9.72
CA LEU A 100 2.33 16.53 -10.12
C LEU A 100 3.49 17.47 -9.88
N PHE A 101 4.24 17.28 -8.79
CA PHE A 101 5.20 18.27 -8.31
C PHE A 101 6.66 17.83 -8.48
N THR A 102 6.93 16.58 -8.87
CA THR A 102 8.28 16.07 -8.96
C THR A 102 8.61 15.43 -10.31
N ARG A 103 9.91 15.23 -10.57
CA ARG A 103 10.42 14.53 -11.75
C ARG A 103 10.47 13.03 -11.50
N ARG A 104 10.49 12.21 -12.59
CA ARG A 104 10.55 10.73 -12.50
C ARG A 104 11.71 10.24 -11.60
N ARG A 105 12.90 10.89 -11.67
CA ARG A 105 14.04 10.54 -10.81
C ARG A 105 13.74 10.75 -9.32
N THR A 106 13.16 11.87 -8.97
CA THR A 106 12.75 12.17 -7.58
C THR A 106 11.70 11.16 -7.10
N GLN A 107 10.72 10.80 -7.94
CA GLN A 107 9.71 9.78 -7.61
C GLN A 107 10.36 8.42 -7.29
N LEU A 108 11.36 8.01 -8.09
CA LEU A 108 12.10 6.76 -7.84
C LEU A 108 12.89 6.83 -6.54
N ILE A 109 13.63 7.91 -6.31
CA ILE A 109 14.38 8.12 -5.07
C ILE A 109 13.43 8.10 -3.87
N THR A 110 12.29 8.78 -3.97
CA THR A 110 11.28 8.79 -2.90
C THR A 110 10.72 7.39 -2.64
N ALA A 111 10.45 6.59 -3.68
CA ALA A 111 9.99 5.20 -3.49
C ALA A 111 11.00 4.37 -2.70
N VAL A 112 12.29 4.46 -3.06
CA VAL A 112 13.36 3.76 -2.34
C VAL A 112 13.48 4.28 -0.89
N LEU A 113 13.45 5.60 -0.70
CA LEU A 113 13.53 6.20 0.63
C LEU A 113 12.35 5.78 1.53
N LEU A 114 11.14 5.74 1.01
CA LEU A 114 9.96 5.30 1.78
C LEU A 114 10.08 3.83 2.23
N LEU A 115 10.57 2.95 1.35
CA LEU A 115 10.85 1.55 1.72
C LEU A 115 11.90 1.45 2.82
N LEU A 116 12.98 2.24 2.71
CA LEU A 116 14.07 2.24 3.70
C LEU A 116 13.62 2.87 5.03
N ILE A 117 12.83 3.95 4.99
CA ILE A 117 12.28 4.62 6.19
C ILE A 117 11.35 3.64 6.92
N TYR A 118 10.46 2.96 6.20
CA TYR A 118 9.58 1.96 6.80
C TYR A 118 10.39 0.83 7.45
N TRP A 119 11.34 0.26 6.71
CA TRP A 119 12.23 -0.79 7.22
C TRP A 119 13.02 -0.31 8.44
N ALA A 120 13.64 0.86 8.37
CA ALA A 120 14.43 1.41 9.46
C ALA A 120 13.56 1.69 10.71
N ALA A 121 12.35 2.21 10.52
CA ALA A 121 11.41 2.40 11.63
C ALA A 121 11.07 1.07 12.31
N MET A 122 10.70 0.05 11.55
CA MET A 122 10.36 -1.27 12.07
C MET A 122 11.56 -1.97 12.73
N GLN A 123 12.78 -1.77 12.21
CA GLN A 123 13.99 -2.45 12.67
C GLN A 123 14.63 -1.80 13.90
N PHE A 124 14.64 -0.47 13.98
CA PHE A 124 15.46 0.24 14.97
C PHE A 124 14.64 1.00 16.03
N ILE A 125 13.37 1.33 15.76
CA ILE A 125 12.54 2.00 16.76
C ILE A 125 11.90 0.96 17.65
N GLN A 126 12.08 1.12 18.97
CA GLN A 126 11.43 0.31 19.98
C GLN A 126 10.70 1.21 20.98
N VAL A 127 9.41 0.95 21.20
CA VAL A 127 8.56 1.71 22.11
C VAL A 127 7.62 0.75 22.84
N ASP A 128 7.55 0.84 24.15
CA ASP A 128 6.65 0.04 25.00
C ASP A 128 6.71 -1.48 24.72
N GLY A 129 7.89 -1.99 24.34
CA GLY A 129 8.09 -3.40 24.00
C GLY A 129 7.72 -3.77 22.57
N TYR A 130 7.26 -2.82 21.75
CA TYR A 130 6.99 -3.01 20.31
C TYR A 130 8.14 -2.53 19.45
N GLY A 131 8.34 -3.18 18.29
CA GLY A 131 9.37 -2.81 17.32
C GLY A 131 10.73 -3.40 17.65
N GLY A 132 11.83 -2.70 17.27
CA GLY A 132 13.19 -3.21 17.47
C GLY A 132 13.48 -4.50 16.70
N GLY A 133 12.94 -4.63 15.47
CA GLY A 133 13.08 -5.84 14.67
C GLY A 133 12.07 -6.95 15.00
N ASN A 134 11.11 -6.69 15.88
CA ASN A 134 10.02 -7.63 16.17
C ASN A 134 8.91 -7.47 15.12
N TYR A 135 8.73 -8.49 14.28
CA TYR A 135 7.71 -8.54 13.23
C TYR A 135 6.52 -9.42 13.58
N THR A 136 6.41 -9.88 14.84
CA THR A 136 5.25 -10.68 15.26
C THR A 136 3.95 -9.88 15.24
N PRO A 137 2.78 -10.54 15.13
CA PRO A 137 1.49 -9.86 15.13
C PRO A 137 1.30 -8.89 16.31
N GLN A 138 1.73 -9.30 17.50
CA GLN A 138 1.50 -8.58 18.75
C GLN A 138 2.62 -7.61 19.12
N GLY A 139 3.82 -7.71 18.50
CA GLY A 139 5.02 -7.00 18.93
C GLY A 139 5.61 -6.04 17.92
N ASN A 140 4.99 -5.85 16.75
CA ASN A 140 5.53 -4.97 15.71
C ASN A 140 5.17 -3.49 15.95
N LEU A 141 6.06 -2.58 15.50
CA LEU A 141 5.90 -1.13 15.67
C LEU A 141 4.64 -0.58 15.00
N ALA A 142 4.26 -1.10 13.83
CA ALA A 142 3.10 -0.62 13.09
C ALA A 142 1.79 -0.88 13.87
N GLU A 143 1.72 -2.00 14.57
CA GLU A 143 0.63 -2.34 15.48
C GLU A 143 0.52 -1.33 16.64
N TRP A 144 1.65 -0.96 17.24
CA TRP A 144 1.69 0.04 18.30
C TRP A 144 1.21 1.41 17.81
N ILE A 145 1.71 1.86 16.64
CA ILE A 145 1.31 3.14 16.05
C ILE A 145 -0.19 3.18 15.80
N ASP A 146 -0.77 2.13 15.23
CA ASP A 146 -2.21 2.06 14.98
C ASP A 146 -3.01 2.05 16.29
N LYS A 147 -2.54 1.38 17.34
CA LYS A 147 -3.17 1.42 18.66
C LYS A 147 -3.18 2.83 19.25
N VAL A 148 -2.09 3.56 19.12
CA VAL A 148 -1.96 4.91 19.70
C VAL A 148 -2.73 5.94 18.86
N VAL A 149 -2.62 5.89 17.53
CA VAL A 149 -3.18 6.91 16.63
C VAL A 149 -4.69 6.70 16.40
N LEU A 150 -5.11 5.47 16.13
CA LEU A 150 -6.51 5.16 15.85
C LEU A 150 -7.32 4.90 17.13
N GLY A 151 -6.70 4.31 18.15
CA GLY A 151 -7.34 4.03 19.41
C GLY A 151 -8.69 3.31 19.24
N ARG A 152 -9.76 3.89 19.78
CA ARG A 152 -11.14 3.34 19.64
C ARG A 152 -11.67 3.32 18.19
N PHE A 153 -11.07 4.07 17.28
CA PHE A 153 -11.48 4.12 15.88
C PHE A 153 -10.76 3.09 15.00
N ARG A 154 -9.94 2.23 15.61
CA ARG A 154 -9.35 1.09 14.95
C ARG A 154 -10.42 0.03 14.68
N ASP A 155 -10.30 -0.67 13.54
CA ASP A 155 -11.22 -1.75 13.21
C ASP A 155 -11.24 -2.82 14.32
N THR A 156 -12.41 -3.38 14.57
CA THR A 156 -12.72 -4.32 15.65
C THR A 156 -12.57 -3.77 17.09
N ALA A 157 -12.20 -2.51 17.27
CA ALA A 157 -12.10 -1.91 18.60
C ALA A 157 -13.48 -1.80 19.28
N GLN A 158 -13.54 -2.18 20.55
CA GLN A 158 -14.72 -2.08 21.40
C GLN A 158 -14.33 -1.46 22.74
N LEU A 159 -15.24 -0.71 23.33
CA LEU A 159 -15.10 -0.20 24.69
C LEU A 159 -15.67 -1.23 25.67
N VAL A 160 -14.80 -1.86 26.46
CA VAL A 160 -15.16 -2.79 27.51
C VAL A 160 -14.64 -2.22 28.83
N ASP A 161 -15.50 -1.91 29.76
CA ASP A 161 -15.16 -1.31 31.08
C ASP A 161 -14.26 -0.08 30.97
N GLY A 162 -14.55 0.79 29.98
CA GLY A 162 -13.79 2.01 29.73
C GLY A 162 -12.41 1.82 29.08
N LYS A 163 -12.04 0.58 28.73
CA LYS A 163 -10.80 0.24 28.02
C LYS A 163 -11.08 -0.12 26.57
N VAL A 164 -10.18 0.28 25.67
CA VAL A 164 -10.23 -0.11 24.25
C VAL A 164 -9.66 -1.51 24.12
N VAL A 165 -10.49 -2.46 23.69
CA VAL A 165 -10.11 -3.84 23.39
C VAL A 165 -10.28 -4.06 21.88
N VAL A 166 -9.25 -4.59 21.23
CA VAL A 166 -9.26 -4.95 19.81
C VAL A 166 -9.29 -6.48 19.72
N ALA A 167 -9.99 -7.02 18.73
CA ALA A 167 -10.07 -8.48 18.57
C ALA A 167 -8.68 -9.09 18.36
N GLU A 168 -8.38 -10.19 19.05
CA GLU A 168 -7.04 -10.84 19.05
C GLU A 168 -6.57 -11.29 17.67
N TRP A 169 -7.51 -11.61 16.77
CA TRP A 169 -7.19 -12.03 15.40
C TRP A 169 -6.91 -10.86 14.45
N TYR A 170 -7.18 -9.60 14.85
CA TYR A 170 -7.04 -8.44 13.98
C TYR A 170 -5.66 -7.81 14.11
N HIS A 171 -4.83 -7.96 13.09
CA HIS A 171 -3.45 -7.47 13.06
C HIS A 171 -3.14 -6.58 11.85
N TYR A 172 -4.17 -6.14 11.09
CA TYR A 172 -3.95 -5.20 9.99
C TYR A 172 -3.52 -3.84 10.52
N THR A 173 -2.52 -3.25 9.84
CA THR A 173 -2.00 -1.93 10.17
C THR A 173 -2.11 -0.99 8.99
N TRP A 174 -2.37 0.27 9.28
CA TRP A 174 -2.76 1.25 8.27
C TRP A 174 -1.87 2.48 8.25
N ILE A 175 -1.58 3.09 9.41
CA ILE A 175 -0.91 4.38 9.52
C ILE A 175 0.50 4.31 8.94
N LEU A 176 1.38 3.51 9.55
CA LEU A 176 2.75 3.36 9.06
C LEU A 176 2.77 2.68 7.67
N SER A 177 1.90 1.69 7.46
CA SER A 177 1.74 0.97 6.20
C SER A 177 1.35 1.88 5.03
N SER A 178 0.77 3.06 5.28
CA SER A 178 0.43 4.04 4.25
C SER A 178 1.63 4.51 3.44
N LEU A 179 2.84 4.54 4.03
CA LEU A 179 4.08 4.83 3.29
C LEU A 179 4.29 3.79 2.18
N ASN A 180 4.14 2.53 2.53
CA ASN A 180 4.32 1.39 1.63
C ASN A 180 3.14 1.22 0.66
N PHE A 181 1.91 1.61 1.03
CA PHE A 181 0.81 1.75 0.05
C PHE A 181 1.18 2.77 -1.03
N GLY A 182 1.78 3.91 -0.63
CA GLY A 182 2.30 4.92 -1.56
C GLY A 182 3.32 4.33 -2.53
N VAL A 183 4.26 3.52 -2.05
CA VAL A 183 5.25 2.87 -2.91
C VAL A 183 4.60 1.88 -3.88
N THR A 184 3.63 1.09 -3.43
CA THR A 184 2.91 0.16 -4.31
C THR A 184 2.20 0.91 -5.45
N VAL A 185 1.57 2.05 -5.17
CA VAL A 185 0.97 2.91 -6.20
C VAL A 185 2.03 3.55 -7.10
N LEU A 186 3.19 3.99 -6.55
CA LEU A 186 4.32 4.51 -7.33
C LEU A 186 4.90 3.48 -8.29
N THR A 187 5.01 2.22 -7.90
CA THR A 187 5.45 1.16 -8.81
C THR A 187 4.48 1.00 -9.98
N GLY A 188 3.17 1.09 -9.71
CA GLY A 188 2.14 1.17 -10.75
C GLY A 188 2.31 2.39 -11.67
N LEU A 189 2.62 3.57 -11.09
CA LEU A 189 2.91 4.77 -11.88
C LEU A 189 4.09 4.56 -12.84
N PHE A 190 5.16 3.87 -12.40
CA PHE A 190 6.30 3.55 -13.29
C PHE A 190 5.89 2.57 -14.41
N ALA A 191 5.08 1.57 -14.11
CA ALA A 191 4.51 0.70 -15.13
C ALA A 191 3.66 1.49 -16.14
N GLY A 192 2.87 2.45 -15.67
CA GLY A 192 2.09 3.36 -16.50
C GLY A 192 2.96 4.27 -17.39
N TYR A 193 4.14 4.70 -16.92
CA TYR A 193 5.09 5.43 -17.77
C TYR A 193 5.61 4.54 -18.92
N ILE A 194 5.99 3.28 -18.63
CA ILE A 194 6.44 2.34 -19.64
C ILE A 194 5.33 2.11 -20.70
N ALA A 195 4.08 1.93 -20.25
CA ALA A 195 2.94 1.75 -21.16
C ALA A 195 2.75 2.94 -22.09
N LYS A 196 2.90 4.17 -21.56
CA LYS A 196 2.65 5.42 -22.27
C LYS A 196 3.82 5.86 -23.15
N ASP A 197 5.06 5.51 -22.79
CA ASP A 197 6.25 5.94 -23.51
C ASP A 197 6.26 5.34 -24.93
N LYS A 198 6.66 6.15 -25.93
CA LYS A 198 6.75 5.75 -27.34
C LYS A 198 8.04 4.97 -27.59
N ILE A 199 8.11 3.77 -27.08
CA ILE A 199 9.21 2.83 -27.26
C ILE A 199 8.68 1.54 -27.92
N GLU A 200 9.56 0.77 -28.55
CA GLU A 200 9.21 -0.49 -29.20
C GLU A 200 8.53 -1.46 -28.23
N GLU A 201 7.49 -2.17 -28.68
CA GLU A 201 6.69 -3.09 -27.84
C GLU A 201 7.56 -4.20 -27.22
N LYS A 202 8.50 -4.77 -27.97
CA LYS A 202 9.46 -5.76 -27.45
C LYS A 202 10.29 -5.20 -26.30
N ARG A 203 10.64 -3.91 -26.34
CA ARG A 203 11.37 -3.23 -25.28
C ARG A 203 10.50 -3.02 -24.04
N LYS A 204 9.23 -2.68 -24.21
CA LYS A 204 8.27 -2.58 -23.07
C LYS A 204 8.15 -3.93 -22.37
N LEU A 205 7.98 -5.02 -23.12
CA LEU A 205 7.91 -6.37 -22.57
C LEU A 205 9.17 -6.72 -21.78
N LYS A 206 10.37 -6.47 -22.34
CA LYS A 206 11.64 -6.69 -21.63
C LYS A 206 11.71 -5.88 -20.33
N LEU A 207 11.22 -4.63 -20.31
CA LEU A 207 11.17 -3.81 -19.11
C LEU A 207 10.21 -4.36 -18.07
N TYR A 208 8.99 -4.77 -18.45
CA TYR A 208 8.03 -5.34 -17.51
C TYR A 208 8.56 -6.62 -16.87
N PHE A 209 9.06 -7.56 -17.66
CA PHE A 209 9.60 -8.83 -17.14
C PHE A 209 10.91 -8.62 -16.37
N GLY A 210 11.82 -7.76 -16.87
CA GLY A 210 13.08 -7.48 -16.20
C GLY A 210 12.90 -6.79 -14.84
N ILE A 211 12.11 -5.72 -14.80
CA ILE A 211 11.82 -5.01 -13.55
C ILE A 211 11.06 -5.93 -12.59
N GLY A 212 10.04 -6.64 -13.09
CA GLY A 212 9.24 -7.55 -12.28
C GLY A 212 10.09 -8.64 -11.64
N ALA A 213 10.91 -9.34 -12.43
CA ALA A 213 11.80 -10.39 -11.93
C ALA A 213 12.81 -9.83 -10.91
N THR A 214 13.41 -8.67 -11.18
CA THR A 214 14.37 -8.02 -10.26
C THR A 214 13.69 -7.66 -8.95
N MET A 215 12.50 -7.08 -8.97
CA MET A 215 11.76 -6.71 -7.75
C MET A 215 11.38 -7.94 -6.92
N VAL A 216 10.89 -9.01 -7.56
CA VAL A 216 10.59 -10.28 -6.89
C VAL A 216 11.84 -10.84 -6.22
N THR A 217 12.97 -10.90 -6.96
CA THR A 217 14.23 -11.42 -6.44
C THR A 217 14.72 -10.59 -5.23
N ILE A 218 14.77 -9.26 -5.35
CA ILE A 218 15.21 -8.39 -4.26
C ILE A 218 14.26 -8.51 -3.06
N GLY A 219 12.95 -8.57 -3.29
CA GLY A 219 11.97 -8.71 -2.23
C GLY A 219 12.13 -10.01 -1.43
N TRP A 220 12.36 -11.14 -2.11
CA TRP A 220 12.64 -12.42 -1.45
C TRP A 220 14.02 -12.46 -0.79
N LEU A 221 15.04 -11.80 -1.33
CA LEU A 221 16.33 -11.65 -0.64
C LEU A 221 16.18 -10.77 0.61
N TRP A 222 15.39 -9.72 0.56
CA TRP A 222 15.14 -8.86 1.73
C TRP A 222 14.32 -9.58 2.81
N ASN A 223 13.58 -10.62 2.46
CA ASN A 223 12.82 -11.45 3.40
C ASN A 223 13.70 -12.03 4.54
N PHE A 224 15.00 -12.21 4.32
CA PHE A 224 15.93 -12.66 5.39
C PHE A 224 16.10 -11.64 6.52
N GLN A 225 15.88 -10.36 6.27
CA GLN A 225 15.95 -9.30 7.27
C GLN A 225 14.58 -8.78 7.68
N MET A 226 13.66 -8.69 6.73
CA MET A 226 12.31 -8.20 6.91
C MET A 226 11.34 -9.17 6.27
N PRO A 227 10.65 -10.01 7.05
CA PRO A 227 9.75 -11.02 6.52
C PRO A 227 8.70 -10.42 5.57
N VAL A 228 8.34 -11.17 4.53
CA VAL A 228 7.25 -10.81 3.62
C VAL A 228 5.93 -10.99 4.36
N ILE A 229 5.34 -9.88 4.82
CA ILE A 229 4.09 -9.88 5.59
C ILE A 229 3.12 -8.87 4.98
N LYS A 230 2.02 -9.38 4.45
CA LYS A 230 0.96 -8.56 3.84
C LYS A 230 0.22 -7.70 4.87
N THR A 231 -0.07 -8.26 6.02
CA THR A 231 -0.93 -7.65 7.05
C THR A 231 -0.39 -6.31 7.57
N ILE A 232 0.93 -6.20 7.68
CA ILE A 232 1.63 -4.97 8.06
C ILE A 232 2.34 -4.29 6.87
N TRP A 233 2.16 -4.81 5.65
CA TRP A 233 2.65 -4.25 4.39
C TRP A 233 4.15 -3.96 4.38
N THR A 234 4.97 -4.96 4.72
CA THR A 234 6.42 -4.82 4.81
C THR A 234 7.06 -4.39 3.49
N SER A 235 8.23 -3.76 3.55
CA SER A 235 8.95 -3.31 2.34
C SER A 235 9.34 -4.46 1.41
N SER A 236 9.70 -5.62 1.97
CA SER A 236 9.90 -6.87 1.23
C SER A 236 8.62 -7.30 0.50
N MET A 237 7.46 -7.25 1.18
CA MET A 237 6.15 -7.55 0.60
C MET A 237 5.82 -6.61 -0.56
N VAL A 238 6.11 -5.31 -0.44
CA VAL A 238 5.90 -4.33 -1.52
C VAL A 238 6.69 -4.71 -2.77
N LEU A 239 7.96 -5.09 -2.62
CA LEU A 239 8.80 -5.49 -3.75
C LEU A 239 8.30 -6.79 -4.39
N VAL A 240 8.00 -7.81 -3.59
CA VAL A 240 7.47 -9.09 -4.09
C VAL A 240 6.16 -8.87 -4.85
N SER A 241 5.18 -8.23 -4.22
CA SER A 241 3.85 -8.03 -4.82
C SER A 241 3.88 -7.12 -6.04
N SER A 242 4.61 -5.98 -5.97
CA SER A 242 4.77 -5.10 -7.12
C SER A 242 5.51 -5.78 -8.27
N GLY A 243 6.51 -6.60 -7.96
CA GLY A 243 7.21 -7.40 -8.96
C GLY A 243 6.27 -8.36 -9.69
N TYR A 244 5.42 -9.08 -8.98
CA TYR A 244 4.38 -9.91 -9.61
C TYR A 244 3.37 -9.08 -10.42
N CYS A 245 3.00 -7.88 -9.96
CA CYS A 245 2.14 -6.97 -10.73
C CYS A 245 2.81 -6.56 -12.06
N PHE A 246 4.13 -6.28 -12.08
CA PHE A 246 4.87 -6.02 -13.30
C PHE A 246 4.90 -7.23 -14.24
N LEU A 247 5.12 -8.44 -13.73
CA LEU A 247 5.11 -9.67 -14.53
C LEU A 247 3.73 -9.91 -15.15
N LEU A 248 2.66 -9.75 -14.37
CA LEU A 248 1.30 -9.83 -14.90
C LEU A 248 1.02 -8.75 -15.96
N MET A 249 1.48 -7.51 -15.73
CA MET A 249 1.34 -6.45 -16.72
C MET A 249 2.06 -6.81 -18.03
N GLY A 250 3.26 -7.41 -17.94
CA GLY A 250 3.96 -7.92 -19.13
C GLY A 250 3.18 -9.02 -19.85
N LEU A 251 2.56 -9.93 -19.09
CA LEU A 251 1.75 -11.03 -19.65
C LEU A 251 0.50 -10.51 -20.37
N PHE A 252 -0.22 -9.55 -19.79
CA PHE A 252 -1.42 -8.98 -20.41
C PHE A 252 -1.12 -7.97 -21.53
N TYR A 253 0.11 -7.48 -21.60
CA TYR A 253 0.55 -6.57 -22.64
C TYR A 253 1.00 -7.31 -23.91
N TYR A 254 1.35 -8.61 -23.78
CA TYR A 254 1.73 -9.50 -24.89
C TYR A 254 0.51 -9.89 -25.73
#